data_f7abe4d31fca85316a27671bab2c6926
#
_entry.id   f7abe4d31fca85316a27671bab2c6926
#
_cell.length_a   1.000
_cell.length_b   1.000
_cell.length_c   1.000
_cell.angle_alpha   90.00
_cell.angle_beta   90.00
_cell.angle_gamma   90.00
#
_symmetry.space_group_name_H-M   'P 1'
#
loop_
_entity.id
_entity.type
_entity.pdbx_description
1 polymer ?
#
loop_
_entity_poly.entity_id
_entity_poly.type
_entity_poly.pdbx_seq_one_letter_code
_entity_poly.pdbx_strand_id
1 'polypeptide(L)'
;MNRAERRKQSRKIEQAEKVYTFTQAQIDNMKEEATKEATRRAFVLMLGFPLLALRDVENFGKKRLTRFTDKVFDIYDAFNEDRLTMEDMHKVIEEETGVTITEKHVQNHAHGGKNNER
;
A
#
# COMPACT_ATOMS: atom_id res chain seq x y z
N MET A 1 -47.17 1.77 -18.30
CA MET A 1 -46.32 0.71 -17.72
C MET A 1 -47.15 -0.50 -17.41
N ASN A 2 -46.78 -1.66 -17.89
CA ASN A 2 -47.53 -2.87 -17.63
C ASN A 2 -47.08 -3.55 -16.34
N ARG A 3 -47.74 -4.64 -15.96
CA ARG A 3 -47.43 -5.35 -14.73
C ARG A 3 -46.01 -5.88 -14.66
N ALA A 4 -45.51 -6.38 -15.78
CA ALA A 4 -44.18 -6.98 -15.83
C ALA A 4 -43.12 -5.92 -15.60
N GLU A 5 -43.30 -4.75 -16.17
CA GLU A 5 -42.37 -3.64 -16.00
C GLU A 5 -42.37 -3.12 -14.56
N ARG A 6 -43.54 -3.05 -13.93
CA ARG A 6 -43.65 -2.64 -12.53
C ARG A 6 -42.93 -3.61 -11.61
N ARG A 7 -43.10 -4.91 -11.85
CA ARG A 7 -42.41 -5.93 -11.07
C ARG A 7 -40.89 -5.83 -11.23
N LYS A 8 -40.44 -5.57 -12.45
CA LYS A 8 -39.03 -5.45 -12.76
C LYS A 8 -38.43 -4.25 -12.05
N GLN A 9 -39.13 -3.13 -12.05
CA GLN A 9 -38.66 -1.93 -11.34
C GLN A 9 -38.64 -2.15 -9.84
N SER A 10 -39.66 -2.77 -9.28
CA SER A 10 -39.71 -3.08 -7.86
C SER A 10 -38.55 -3.96 -7.42
N ARG A 11 -38.20 -4.96 -8.23
CA ARG A 11 -37.06 -5.82 -7.94
C ARG A 11 -35.74 -5.07 -8.00
N LYS A 12 -35.59 -4.14 -8.95
CA LYS A 12 -34.39 -3.32 -9.05
C LYS A 12 -34.24 -2.41 -7.84
N ILE A 13 -35.34 -1.83 -7.39
CA ILE A 13 -35.34 -0.97 -6.20
C ILE A 13 -35.00 -1.79 -4.97
N GLU A 14 -35.60 -2.97 -4.80
CA GLU A 14 -35.29 -3.84 -3.68
C GLU A 14 -33.82 -4.27 -3.68
N GLN A 15 -33.26 -4.62 -4.82
CA GLN A 15 -31.87 -4.99 -4.92
C GLN A 15 -30.95 -3.81 -4.62
N ALA A 16 -31.31 -2.62 -5.09
CA ALA A 16 -30.54 -1.42 -4.81
C ALA A 16 -30.57 -1.10 -3.31
N GLU A 17 -31.75 -1.22 -2.69
CA GLU A 17 -31.88 -1.01 -1.24
C GLU A 17 -31.08 -2.04 -0.45
N LYS A 18 -31.09 -3.30 -0.85
CA LYS A 18 -30.28 -4.34 -0.21
C LYS A 18 -28.78 -4.05 -0.33
N VAL A 19 -28.35 -3.50 -1.48
CA VAL A 19 -26.94 -3.17 -1.67
C VAL A 19 -26.51 -2.03 -0.75
N TYR A 20 -27.43 -1.09 -0.46
CA TYR A 20 -27.09 0.06 0.37
C TYR A 20 -27.48 -0.11 1.85
N THR A 21 -28.04 -1.29 2.24
CA THR A 21 -28.43 -1.45 3.62
C THR A 21 -27.33 -2.17 4.39
N PHE A 22 -26.22 -1.53 4.57
CA PHE A 22 -25.13 -2.09 5.36
C PHE A 22 -25.11 -1.45 6.74
N THR A 23 -24.72 -2.22 7.75
CA THR A 23 -24.50 -1.67 9.09
C THR A 23 -23.25 -0.80 9.07
N GLN A 24 -23.10 0.05 10.06
CA GLN A 24 -21.89 0.87 10.18
C GLN A 24 -20.64 0.00 10.31
N ALA A 25 -20.72 -1.11 11.04
CA ALA A 25 -19.61 -2.04 11.17
C ALA A 25 -19.22 -2.65 9.83
N GLN A 26 -20.21 -2.99 9.00
CA GLN A 26 -19.93 -3.53 7.66
C GLN A 26 -19.28 -2.49 6.76
N ILE A 27 -19.75 -1.24 6.81
CA ILE A 27 -19.17 -0.15 6.03
C ILE A 27 -17.72 0.10 6.46
N ASP A 28 -17.44 0.14 7.75
CA ASP A 28 -16.11 0.35 8.28
C ASP A 28 -15.17 -0.78 7.85
N ASN A 29 -15.67 -2.01 7.87
CA ASN A 29 -14.91 -3.17 7.44
C ASN A 29 -14.59 -3.11 5.95
N MET A 30 -15.55 -2.70 5.12
CA MET A 30 -15.34 -2.53 3.69
C MET A 30 -14.31 -1.46 3.39
N LYS A 31 -14.34 -0.35 4.12
CA LYS A 31 -13.36 0.73 3.97
C LYS A 31 -11.96 0.26 4.36
N GLU A 32 -11.87 -0.49 5.45
CA GLU A 32 -10.60 -1.04 5.91
C GLU A 32 -10.01 -1.99 4.89
N GLU A 33 -10.82 -2.90 4.35
CA GLU A 33 -10.38 -3.85 3.33
C GLU A 33 -9.93 -3.14 2.04
N ALA A 34 -10.68 -2.12 1.62
CA ALA A 34 -10.32 -1.34 0.44
C ALA A 34 -9.01 -0.60 0.64
N THR A 35 -8.79 -0.05 1.84
CA THR A 35 -7.55 0.65 2.19
C THR A 35 -6.36 -0.31 2.18
N LYS A 36 -6.52 -1.49 2.75
CA LYS A 36 -5.47 -2.51 2.75
C LYS A 36 -5.10 -2.92 1.34
N GLU A 37 -6.08 -3.12 0.48
CA GLU A 37 -5.85 -3.52 -0.89
C GLU A 37 -5.12 -2.43 -1.68
N ALA A 38 -5.54 -1.17 -1.53
CA ALA A 38 -4.90 -0.04 -2.17
C ALA A 38 -3.46 0.13 -1.70
N THR A 39 -3.23 -0.02 -0.39
CA THR A 39 -1.90 0.08 0.20
C THR A 39 -0.98 -1.00 -0.34
N ARG A 40 -1.50 -2.23 -0.42
CA ARG A 40 -0.72 -3.36 -0.95
C ARG A 40 -0.34 -3.14 -2.40
N ARG A 41 -1.28 -2.67 -3.22
CA ARG A 41 -1.00 -2.40 -4.63
C ARG A 41 0.04 -1.32 -4.81
N ALA A 42 -0.07 -0.24 -4.05
CA ALA A 42 0.90 0.84 -4.08
C ALA A 42 2.29 0.34 -3.68
N PHE A 43 2.35 -0.47 -2.62
CA PHE A 43 3.60 -1.05 -2.15
C PHE A 43 4.27 -1.90 -3.24
N VAL A 44 3.50 -2.78 -3.88
CA VAL A 44 4.03 -3.64 -4.94
C VAL A 44 4.56 -2.82 -6.10
N LEU A 45 3.82 -1.80 -6.52
CA LEU A 45 4.25 -0.94 -7.61
C LEU A 45 5.52 -0.16 -7.26
N MET A 46 5.62 0.29 -6.02
CA MET A 46 6.77 1.07 -5.59
C MET A 46 8.02 0.23 -5.36
N LEU A 47 7.91 -1.09 -5.35
CA LEU A 47 9.09 -1.94 -5.25
C LEU A 47 10.05 -1.77 -6.43
N GLY A 48 9.57 -1.22 -7.53
CA GLY A 48 10.44 -0.91 -8.65
C GLY A 48 11.60 0.01 -8.28
N PHE A 49 11.37 0.95 -7.35
CA PHE A 49 12.42 1.89 -6.94
C PHE A 49 13.60 1.17 -6.27
N PRO A 50 13.41 0.43 -5.17
CA PRO A 50 14.54 -0.24 -4.54
C PRO A 50 15.14 -1.35 -5.42
N LEU A 51 14.33 -2.05 -6.20
CA LEU A 51 14.85 -3.10 -7.06
C LEU A 51 15.76 -2.53 -8.15
N LEU A 52 15.34 -1.42 -8.77
CA LEU A 52 16.17 -0.77 -9.77
C LEU A 52 17.44 -0.22 -9.16
N ALA A 53 17.35 0.37 -7.96
CA ALA A 53 18.51 0.90 -7.26
C ALA A 53 19.52 -0.20 -6.93
N LEU A 54 19.05 -1.35 -6.47
CA LEU A 54 19.94 -2.48 -6.15
C LEU A 54 20.60 -3.04 -7.40
N ARG A 55 19.89 -3.06 -8.51
CA ARG A 55 20.50 -3.46 -9.77
C ARG A 55 21.61 -2.48 -10.17
N ASP A 56 21.32 -1.19 -10.07
CA ASP A 56 22.25 -0.15 -10.55
C ASP A 56 23.47 0.04 -9.64
N VAL A 57 23.25 0.01 -8.33
CA VAL A 57 24.31 0.29 -7.36
C VAL A 57 25.07 -0.98 -6.97
N GLU A 58 24.35 -2.06 -6.71
CA GLU A 58 24.94 -3.30 -6.23
C GLU A 58 25.06 -4.37 -7.30
N ASN A 59 24.59 -4.09 -8.50
CA ASN A 59 24.66 -5.02 -9.63
C ASN A 59 23.95 -6.35 -9.33
N PHE A 60 22.83 -6.28 -8.62
CA PHE A 60 22.07 -7.48 -8.30
C PHE A 60 21.39 -8.03 -9.57
N GLY A 61 21.49 -9.33 -9.77
CA GLY A 61 20.76 -10.01 -10.83
C GLY A 61 19.50 -10.68 -10.28
N LYS A 62 18.92 -11.56 -11.07
CA LYS A 62 17.63 -12.20 -10.77
C LYS A 62 17.63 -12.87 -9.40
N LYS A 63 18.64 -13.63 -9.07
CA LYS A 63 18.68 -14.41 -7.83
C LYS A 63 18.66 -13.53 -6.59
N ARG A 64 19.49 -12.50 -6.59
CA ARG A 64 19.60 -11.59 -5.45
C ARG A 64 18.37 -10.69 -5.34
N LEU A 65 17.84 -10.23 -6.45
CA LEU A 65 16.63 -9.42 -6.45
C LEU A 65 15.42 -10.22 -5.97
N THR A 66 15.34 -11.50 -6.35
CA THR A 66 14.29 -12.38 -5.87
C THR A 66 14.34 -12.55 -4.35
N ARG A 67 15.53 -12.83 -3.83
CA ARG A 67 15.71 -12.98 -2.38
C ARG A 67 15.40 -11.69 -1.64
N PHE A 68 15.82 -10.57 -2.19
CA PHE A 68 15.52 -9.26 -1.61
C PHE A 68 13.99 -9.04 -1.57
N THR A 69 13.32 -9.31 -2.68
CA THR A 69 11.87 -9.12 -2.77
C THR A 69 11.12 -10.02 -1.79
N ASP A 70 11.53 -11.27 -1.66
CA ASP A 70 10.92 -12.19 -0.69
C ASP A 70 11.06 -11.66 0.73
N LYS A 71 12.23 -11.13 1.07
CA LYS A 71 12.46 -10.56 2.39
C LYS A 71 11.63 -9.30 2.62
N VAL A 72 11.49 -8.47 1.61
CA VAL A 72 10.66 -7.27 1.69
C VAL A 72 9.20 -7.65 1.98
N PHE A 73 8.69 -8.68 1.33
CA PHE A 73 7.32 -9.13 1.60
C PHE A 73 7.16 -9.71 3.00
N ASP A 74 8.18 -10.42 3.51
CA ASP A 74 8.15 -10.91 4.89
C ASP A 74 8.03 -9.75 5.88
N ILE A 75 8.80 -8.69 5.66
CA ILE A 75 8.74 -7.49 6.49
C ILE A 75 7.40 -6.78 6.35
N TYR A 76 6.90 -6.68 5.12
CA TYR A 76 5.58 -6.08 4.89
C TYR A 76 4.48 -6.83 5.61
N ASP A 77 4.51 -8.17 5.57
CA ASP A 77 3.53 -8.98 6.27
C ASP A 77 3.59 -8.77 7.78
N ALA A 78 4.79 -8.67 8.35
CA ALA A 78 4.96 -8.37 9.77
C ALA A 78 4.37 -7.00 10.14
N PHE A 79 4.59 -6.01 9.28
CA PHE A 79 4.03 -4.68 9.45
C PHE A 79 2.50 -4.71 9.36
N ASN A 80 1.98 -5.42 8.38
CA ASN A 80 0.55 -5.50 8.16
C ASN A 80 -0.19 -6.27 9.27
N GLU A 81 0.52 -7.16 9.97
CA GLU A 81 -0.02 -7.92 11.09
C GLU A 81 0.29 -7.26 12.44
N ASP A 82 0.71 -6.01 12.43
CA ASP A 82 1.03 -5.23 13.64
C ASP A 82 2.16 -5.82 14.50
N ARG A 83 3.00 -6.67 13.91
CA ARG A 83 4.18 -7.20 14.61
C ARG A 83 5.40 -6.31 14.47
N LEU A 84 5.33 -5.30 13.61
CA LEU A 84 6.44 -4.40 13.33
C LEU A 84 5.86 -3.04 12.97
N THR A 85 6.37 -1.97 13.57
CA THR A 85 5.94 -0.61 13.24
C THR A 85 6.96 0.09 12.35
N MET A 86 6.56 1.18 11.72
CA MET A 86 7.48 2.00 10.94
C MET A 86 8.60 2.55 11.81
N GLU A 87 8.27 2.91 13.06
CA GLU A 87 9.27 3.40 14.01
C GLU A 87 10.29 2.33 14.35
N ASP A 88 9.83 1.09 14.55
CA ASP A 88 10.74 -0.03 14.81
C ASP A 88 11.71 -0.25 13.66
N MET A 89 11.20 -0.18 12.43
CA MET A 89 12.04 -0.36 11.24
C MET A 89 13.11 0.72 11.14
N HIS A 90 12.73 1.97 11.33
CA HIS A 90 13.66 3.10 11.26
C HIS A 90 14.69 3.01 12.37
N LYS A 91 14.27 2.61 13.57
CA LYS A 91 15.15 2.48 14.71
C LYS A 91 16.22 1.40 14.49
N VAL A 92 15.80 0.23 14.01
CA VAL A 92 16.72 -0.87 13.75
C VAL A 92 17.74 -0.47 12.67
N ILE A 93 17.27 0.15 11.60
CA ILE A 93 18.16 0.58 10.52
C ILE A 93 19.17 1.58 11.03
N GLU A 94 18.73 2.56 11.80
CA GLU A 94 19.63 3.58 12.35
C GLU A 94 20.63 2.97 13.32
N GLU A 95 20.17 2.13 14.24
CA GLU A 95 21.07 1.51 15.23
C GLU A 95 22.10 0.59 14.62
N GLU A 96 21.70 -0.17 13.61
CA GLU A 96 22.59 -1.16 13.02
C GLU A 96 23.44 -0.63 11.87
N THR A 97 22.99 0.37 11.15
CA THR A 97 23.69 0.84 9.96
C THR A 97 24.08 2.32 10.02
N GLY A 98 23.52 3.07 10.96
CA GLY A 98 23.73 4.51 11.01
C GLY A 98 22.93 5.30 9.97
N VAL A 99 22.09 4.62 9.17
CA VAL A 99 21.30 5.29 8.16
C VAL A 99 20.00 5.79 8.76
N THR A 100 19.71 7.08 8.57
CA THR A 100 18.50 7.71 9.09
C THR A 100 17.73 8.33 7.96
N ILE A 101 16.41 8.06 7.89
CA ILE A 101 15.52 8.70 6.95
C ILE A 101 14.74 9.73 7.73
N THR A 102 14.89 10.99 7.39
CA THR A 102 14.27 12.08 8.14
C THR A 102 13.18 12.76 7.32
N GLU A 103 12.36 13.57 7.99
CA GLU A 103 11.36 14.38 7.29
C GLU A 103 12.01 15.31 6.28
N LYS A 104 13.23 15.70 6.53
CA LYS A 104 13.97 16.56 5.61
C LYS A 104 14.17 15.90 4.25
N HIS A 105 14.43 14.59 4.24
CA HIS A 105 14.51 13.84 2.98
C HIS A 105 13.17 13.86 2.24
N VAL A 106 12.09 13.65 2.96
CA VAL A 106 10.75 13.64 2.39
C VAL A 106 10.40 15.00 1.79
N GLN A 107 10.67 16.07 2.53
CA GLN A 107 10.37 17.42 2.08
C GLN A 107 11.17 17.81 0.84
N ASN A 108 12.43 17.49 0.81
CA ASN A 108 13.29 17.84 -0.32
C ASN A 108 12.81 17.15 -1.60
N HIS A 109 12.44 15.90 -1.51
CA HIS A 109 11.97 15.17 -2.67
C HIS A 109 10.55 15.57 -3.08
N ALA A 110 9.72 15.94 -2.12
CA ALA A 110 8.37 16.37 -2.42
C ALA A 110 8.33 17.69 -3.21
N HIS A 111 9.36 18.51 -3.07
CA HIS A 111 9.40 19.76 -3.80
C HIS A 111 10.12 19.64 -5.13
N GLY A 112 10.19 18.45 -5.65
CA GLY A 112 10.57 18.32 -7.03
C GLY A 112 11.99 18.51 -7.36
N GLY A 113 12.82 18.47 -6.53
CA GLY A 113 14.19 18.43 -6.87
C GLY A 113 14.77 19.66 -7.43
N LYS A 114 14.14 20.76 -7.35
CA LYS A 114 14.72 21.76 -7.93
C LYS A 114 15.78 22.29 -7.18
N ASN A 115 16.16 21.85 -6.25
CA ASN A 115 17.14 22.34 -5.55
C ASN A 115 18.31 21.72 -5.81
N ASN A 116 18.67 21.44 -6.71
CA ASN A 116 19.78 20.77 -6.87
C ASN A 116 20.80 21.61 -7.15
N GLU A 117 20.75 22.58 -7.08
CA GLU A 117 21.73 23.25 -7.25
C GLU A 117 22.69 22.93 -6.50
N ARG A 118 23.06 22.55 -6.28
CA ARG A 118 24.01 22.20 -5.67
C ARG A 118 24.88 22.87 -5.54
#